data_d2211da9e47b5093cc78c2bfff751555
#
_entry.id   d2211da9e47b5093cc78c2bfff751555
#
_cell.length_a   1.000
_cell.length_b   1.000
_cell.length_c   1.000
_cell.angle_alpha   90.00
_cell.angle_beta   90.00
_cell.angle_gamma   90.00
#
_symmetry.space_group_name_H-M   'P 1'
#
loop_
_entity.id
_entity.type
_entity.pdbx_description
1 polymer ?
#
loop_
_entity_poly.entity_id
_entity_poly.type
_entity_poly.pdbx_seq_one_letter_code
_entity_poly.pdbx_strand_id
1 'polypeptide(L)'
;MNARLQAAEARFEPMTAVALDSVLAVELQAYAHPWLACHFADCLNSGYQAQLLLANDTLLGYFVAMMGFEEAHLLNITVSPSYQRQGWSQVMLDALALWARGQGARWLWLEVRPSNTRAIHVYKAHGFRYVGRRKQYYPASHGQREDALVMSRKLGSP
;
A
#
# COMPACT_ATOMS: atom_id res chain seq x y z
N MET A 1 -15.36 -10.98 -20.38
CA MET A 1 -15.87 -11.46 -19.09
C MET A 1 -14.70 -11.58 -18.13
N ASN A 2 -14.68 -10.76 -17.10
CA ASN A 2 -13.58 -10.80 -16.14
C ASN A 2 -13.85 -11.88 -15.10
N ALA A 3 -13.27 -13.05 -15.29
CA ALA A 3 -13.31 -14.08 -14.26
C ALA A 3 -12.57 -13.54 -13.02
N ARG A 4 -13.19 -13.68 -11.86
CA ARG A 4 -12.55 -13.31 -10.58
C ARG A 4 -11.40 -14.26 -10.33
N LEU A 5 -10.20 -13.73 -10.17
CA LEU A 5 -9.02 -14.53 -9.86
C LEU A 5 -9.12 -15.06 -8.43
N GLN A 6 -8.67 -16.29 -8.22
CA GLN A 6 -8.64 -16.92 -6.91
C GLN A 6 -7.39 -16.50 -6.14
N ALA A 7 -7.50 -16.38 -4.82
CA ALA A 7 -6.35 -16.04 -3.97
C ALA A 7 -5.19 -17.04 -4.15
N ALA A 8 -5.50 -18.32 -4.37
CA ALA A 8 -4.49 -19.36 -4.61
C ALA A 8 -3.71 -19.19 -5.92
N GLU A 9 -4.22 -18.39 -6.85
CA GLU A 9 -3.56 -18.10 -8.13
C GLU A 9 -2.57 -16.93 -8.03
N ALA A 10 -2.59 -16.19 -6.92
CA ALA A 10 -1.78 -15.02 -6.72
C ALA A 10 -0.49 -15.35 -5.95
N ARG A 11 0.57 -14.63 -6.28
CA ARG A 11 1.86 -14.74 -5.58
C ARG A 11 2.48 -13.37 -5.40
N PHE A 12 3.35 -13.26 -4.40
CA PHE A 12 4.16 -12.06 -4.20
C PHE A 12 5.55 -12.25 -4.79
N GLU A 13 6.05 -11.20 -5.41
CA GLU A 13 7.44 -11.12 -5.88
C GLU A 13 8.04 -9.78 -5.46
N PRO A 14 9.35 -9.72 -5.15
CA PRO A 14 10.00 -8.46 -4.88
C PRO A 14 9.87 -7.50 -6.06
N MET A 15 9.54 -6.25 -5.77
CA MET A 15 9.57 -5.18 -6.78
C MET A 15 11.02 -4.86 -7.11
N THR A 16 11.35 -4.86 -8.39
CA THR A 16 12.67 -4.49 -8.89
C THR A 16 12.54 -3.37 -9.92
N ALA A 17 13.68 -2.78 -10.30
CA ALA A 17 13.70 -1.72 -11.30
C ALA A 17 13.06 -2.16 -12.63
N VAL A 18 13.15 -3.43 -12.98
CA VAL A 18 12.57 -3.99 -14.22
C VAL A 18 11.05 -3.84 -14.24
N ALA A 19 10.39 -3.89 -13.07
CA ALA A 19 8.94 -3.81 -12.96
C ALA A 19 8.40 -2.38 -12.89
N LEU A 20 9.25 -1.36 -12.80
CA LEU A 20 8.80 0.01 -12.53
C LEU A 20 7.88 0.57 -13.60
N ASP A 21 8.07 0.24 -14.87
CA ASP A 21 7.19 0.72 -15.93
C ASP A 21 5.74 0.22 -15.72
N SER A 22 5.59 -1.05 -15.37
CA SER A 22 4.28 -1.64 -15.07
C SER A 22 3.66 -1.04 -13.82
N VAL A 23 4.46 -0.84 -12.77
CA VAL A 23 4.02 -0.22 -11.52
C VAL A 23 3.54 1.22 -11.77
N LEU A 24 4.31 2.00 -12.52
CA LEU A 24 3.96 3.39 -12.83
C LEU A 24 2.68 3.48 -13.67
N ALA A 25 2.46 2.56 -14.60
CA ALA A 25 1.23 2.51 -15.37
C ALA A 25 0.01 2.32 -14.46
N VAL A 26 0.10 1.45 -13.46
CA VAL A 26 -0.96 1.24 -12.47
C VAL A 26 -1.12 2.47 -11.58
N GLU A 27 -0.03 3.03 -11.10
CA GLU A 27 -0.03 4.21 -10.22
C GLU A 27 -0.75 5.39 -10.89
N LEU A 28 -0.44 5.65 -12.17
CA LEU A 28 -1.05 6.72 -12.95
C LEU A 28 -2.56 6.52 -13.14
N GLN A 29 -3.02 5.28 -13.29
CA GLN A 29 -4.44 4.97 -13.43
C GLN A 29 -5.18 5.07 -12.10
N ALA A 30 -4.49 4.75 -11.00
CA ALA A 30 -5.14 4.64 -9.70
C ALA A 30 -5.29 5.99 -8.97
N TYR A 31 -4.42 6.96 -9.23
CA TYR A 31 -4.36 8.18 -8.42
C TYR A 31 -4.31 9.46 -9.24
N ALA A 32 -4.98 10.50 -8.74
CA ALA A 32 -4.90 11.86 -9.31
C ALA A 32 -3.54 12.51 -9.04
N HIS A 33 -2.89 12.13 -7.94
CA HIS A 33 -1.56 12.62 -7.55
C HIS A 33 -0.63 11.43 -7.32
N PRO A 34 -0.20 10.76 -8.41
CA PRO A 34 0.58 9.53 -8.30
C PRO A 34 2.01 9.79 -7.81
N TRP A 35 2.62 8.76 -7.25
CA TRP A 35 4.07 8.76 -7.06
C TRP A 35 4.76 8.81 -8.42
N LEU A 36 5.93 9.44 -8.44
CA LEU A 36 6.81 9.48 -9.62
C LEU A 36 7.78 8.30 -9.59
N ALA A 37 8.42 8.06 -10.73
CA ALA A 37 9.44 7.00 -10.85
C ALA A 37 10.54 7.13 -9.79
N CYS A 38 10.98 8.38 -9.50
CA CYS A 38 12.02 8.63 -8.50
C CYS A 38 11.60 8.21 -7.09
N HIS A 39 10.32 8.34 -6.74
CA HIS A 39 9.82 7.92 -5.42
C HIS A 39 9.96 6.41 -5.24
N PHE A 40 9.58 5.63 -6.24
CA PHE A 40 9.75 4.17 -6.20
C PHE A 40 11.23 3.79 -6.20
N ALA A 41 12.03 4.41 -7.06
CA ALA A 41 13.47 4.14 -7.14
C ALA A 41 14.17 4.42 -5.80
N ASP A 42 13.83 5.51 -5.14
CA ASP A 42 14.40 5.86 -3.83
C ASP A 42 14.04 4.81 -2.78
N CYS A 43 12.80 4.30 -2.78
CA CYS A 43 12.38 3.23 -1.87
C CYS A 43 13.17 1.95 -2.12
N LEU A 44 13.36 1.57 -3.38
CA LEU A 44 14.14 0.38 -3.73
C LEU A 44 15.61 0.54 -3.32
N ASN A 45 16.20 1.70 -3.57
CA ASN A 45 17.58 1.99 -3.20
C ASN A 45 17.78 2.03 -1.67
N SER A 46 16.74 2.41 -0.93
CA SER A 46 16.77 2.41 0.53
C SER A 46 16.56 1.03 1.16
N GLY A 47 16.29 0.02 0.33
CA GLY A 47 16.06 -1.34 0.81
C GLY A 47 14.73 -1.54 1.49
N TYR A 48 13.73 -0.70 1.20
CA TYR A 48 12.38 -0.84 1.77
C TYR A 48 11.71 -2.10 1.25
N GLN A 49 10.72 -2.60 2.00
CA GLN A 49 9.94 -3.75 1.59
C GLN A 49 8.97 -3.32 0.48
N ALA A 50 9.27 -3.71 -0.73
CA ALA A 50 8.45 -3.42 -1.91
C ALA A 50 8.10 -4.73 -2.59
N GLN A 51 6.79 -5.02 -2.70
CA GLN A 51 6.30 -6.30 -3.21
C GLN A 51 5.27 -6.08 -4.31
N LEU A 52 5.35 -6.89 -5.34
CA LEU A 52 4.33 -7.03 -6.37
C LEU A 52 3.40 -8.18 -6.00
N LEU A 53 2.11 -8.01 -6.26
CA LEU A 53 1.13 -9.08 -6.21
C LEU A 53 0.74 -9.42 -7.64
N LEU A 54 1.02 -10.64 -8.05
CA LEU A 54 0.85 -11.11 -9.42
C LEU A 54 -0.07 -12.34 -9.45
N ALA A 55 -0.89 -12.43 -10.51
CA ALA A 55 -1.59 -13.66 -10.86
C ALA A 55 -1.17 -14.01 -12.28
N ASN A 56 -0.48 -15.14 -12.44
CA ASN A 56 0.26 -15.45 -13.66
C ASN A 56 1.23 -14.30 -13.93
N ASP A 57 1.15 -13.62 -15.09
CA ASP A 57 1.99 -12.47 -15.41
C ASP A 57 1.24 -11.14 -15.27
N THR A 58 0.07 -11.16 -14.66
CA THR A 58 -0.77 -9.97 -14.48
C THR A 58 -0.46 -9.31 -13.15
N LEU A 59 -0.13 -8.01 -13.17
CA LEU A 59 0.06 -7.21 -11.97
C LEU A 59 -1.29 -6.82 -11.38
N LEU A 60 -1.61 -7.37 -10.21
CA LEU A 60 -2.85 -7.08 -9.49
C LEU A 60 -2.72 -5.85 -8.60
N GLY A 61 -1.54 -5.66 -8.05
CA GLY A 61 -1.27 -4.56 -7.13
C GLY A 61 0.14 -4.64 -6.56
N TYR A 62 0.44 -3.75 -5.64
CA TYR A 62 1.76 -3.69 -4.99
C TYR A 62 1.67 -2.92 -3.68
N PHE A 63 2.67 -3.10 -2.83
CA PHE A 63 2.85 -2.26 -1.67
C PHE A 63 4.32 -1.96 -1.40
N VAL A 64 4.56 -0.84 -0.72
CA VAL A 64 5.87 -0.42 -0.25
C VAL A 64 5.76 -0.06 1.22
N ALA A 65 6.64 -0.62 2.05
CA ALA A 65 6.68 -0.37 3.48
C ALA A 65 8.12 -0.25 3.96
N MET A 66 8.31 0.46 5.07
CA MET A 66 9.63 0.58 5.70
C MET A 66 9.55 0.19 7.17
N MET A 67 10.66 -0.31 7.71
CA MET A 67 10.80 -0.59 9.13
C MET A 67 11.39 0.62 9.85
N GLY A 68 10.81 0.97 11.00
CA GLY A 68 11.41 1.81 12.01
C GLY A 68 11.67 0.99 13.27
N PHE A 69 11.89 1.66 14.39
CA PHE A 69 12.09 0.98 15.68
C PHE A 69 10.74 0.44 16.17
N GLU A 70 10.63 -0.89 16.23
CA GLU A 70 9.43 -1.63 16.66
C GLU A 70 8.15 -1.30 15.87
N GLU A 71 8.27 -0.63 14.72
CA GLU A 71 7.12 -0.26 13.91
C GLU A 71 7.43 -0.38 12.42
N ALA A 72 6.42 -0.68 11.64
CA ALA A 72 6.47 -0.65 10.19
C ALA A 72 5.52 0.43 9.67
N HIS A 73 5.94 1.12 8.63
CA HIS A 73 5.17 2.20 8.02
C HIS A 73 4.82 1.82 6.58
N LEU A 74 3.54 1.70 6.32
CA LEU A 74 3.04 1.47 4.97
C LEU A 74 3.07 2.79 4.20
N LEU A 75 3.86 2.85 3.13
CA LEU A 75 4.06 4.06 2.34
C LEU A 75 3.14 4.11 1.11
N ASN A 76 2.86 2.96 0.52
CA ASN A 76 2.01 2.86 -0.66
C ASN A 76 1.39 1.47 -0.70
N ILE A 77 0.09 1.40 -0.95
CA ILE A 77 -0.62 0.16 -1.23
C ILE A 77 -1.64 0.45 -2.32
N THR A 78 -1.56 -0.30 -3.40
CA THR A 78 -2.37 -0.03 -4.59
C THR A 78 -2.85 -1.33 -5.19
N VAL A 79 -4.15 -1.39 -5.49
CA VAL A 79 -4.73 -2.43 -6.33
C VAL A 79 -5.00 -1.81 -7.70
N SER A 80 -4.57 -2.49 -8.75
CA SER A 80 -4.85 -2.07 -10.12
C SER A 80 -6.35 -1.84 -10.29
N PRO A 81 -6.78 -0.72 -10.91
CA PRO A 81 -8.20 -0.39 -11.02
C PRO A 81 -9.07 -1.51 -11.60
N SER A 82 -8.52 -2.30 -12.54
CA SER A 82 -9.23 -3.43 -13.14
C SER A 82 -9.53 -4.56 -12.16
N TYR A 83 -8.85 -4.61 -11.03
CA TYR A 83 -8.93 -5.72 -10.06
C TYR A 83 -9.40 -5.29 -8.68
N GLN A 84 -9.89 -4.05 -8.53
CA GLN A 84 -10.43 -3.56 -7.27
C GLN A 84 -11.72 -4.28 -6.89
N ARG A 85 -12.09 -4.21 -5.61
CA ARG A 85 -13.31 -4.81 -5.05
C ARG A 85 -13.35 -6.33 -5.12
N GLN A 86 -12.17 -6.97 -5.14
CA GLN A 86 -12.04 -8.43 -5.16
C GLN A 86 -11.32 -8.97 -3.91
N GLY A 87 -10.99 -8.09 -2.95
CA GLY A 87 -10.32 -8.49 -1.71
C GLY A 87 -8.79 -8.49 -1.78
N TRP A 88 -8.19 -7.98 -2.84
CA TRP A 88 -6.72 -7.99 -2.98
C TRP A 88 -6.01 -7.07 -1.99
N SER A 89 -6.64 -5.96 -1.57
CA SER A 89 -6.10 -5.12 -0.51
C SER A 89 -5.94 -5.90 0.80
N GLN A 90 -6.90 -6.74 1.15
CA GLN A 90 -6.83 -7.58 2.34
C GLN A 90 -5.67 -8.57 2.24
N VAL A 91 -5.49 -9.20 1.09
CA VAL A 91 -4.38 -10.13 0.85
C VAL A 91 -3.03 -9.42 1.08
N MET A 92 -2.88 -8.20 0.55
CA MET A 92 -1.66 -7.43 0.72
C MET A 92 -1.46 -6.96 2.16
N LEU A 93 -2.51 -6.51 2.84
CA LEU A 93 -2.42 -6.09 4.25
C LEU A 93 -2.08 -7.27 5.17
N ASP A 94 -2.60 -8.46 4.88
CA ASP A 94 -2.24 -9.68 5.63
C ASP A 94 -0.76 -10.01 5.46
N ALA A 95 -0.27 -9.95 4.22
CA ALA A 95 1.14 -10.20 3.92
C ALA A 95 2.06 -9.18 4.59
N LEU A 96 1.67 -7.90 4.56
CA LEU A 96 2.40 -6.82 5.22
C LEU A 96 2.47 -7.04 6.73
N ALA A 97 1.35 -7.40 7.35
CA ALA A 97 1.31 -7.66 8.79
C ALA A 97 2.20 -8.83 9.19
N LEU A 98 2.18 -9.90 8.39
CA LEU A 98 3.03 -11.08 8.62
C LEU A 98 4.50 -10.71 8.51
N TRP A 99 4.89 -9.98 7.47
CA TRP A 99 6.26 -9.52 7.29
C TRP A 99 6.70 -8.63 8.45
N ALA A 100 5.87 -7.66 8.82
CA ALA A 100 6.20 -6.69 9.88
C ALA A 100 6.42 -7.40 11.23
N ARG A 101 5.55 -8.37 11.56
CA ARG A 101 5.74 -9.19 12.78
C ARG A 101 7.06 -9.94 12.74
N GLY A 102 7.40 -10.53 11.59
CA GLY A 102 8.65 -11.24 11.40
C GLY A 102 9.89 -10.35 11.57
N GLN A 103 9.75 -9.04 11.33
CA GLN A 103 10.80 -8.05 11.53
C GLN A 103 10.82 -7.49 12.97
N GLY A 104 9.93 -7.94 13.83
CA GLY A 104 9.86 -7.45 15.22
C GLY A 104 8.99 -6.21 15.40
N ALA A 105 8.20 -5.83 14.40
CA ALA A 105 7.31 -4.68 14.53
C ALA A 105 6.16 -5.01 15.49
N ARG A 106 5.82 -4.04 16.34
CA ARG A 106 4.66 -4.11 17.23
C ARG A 106 3.49 -3.30 16.69
N TRP A 107 3.76 -2.40 15.74
CA TRP A 107 2.78 -1.49 15.19
C TRP A 107 2.95 -1.37 13.68
N LEU A 108 1.80 -1.21 13.00
CA LEU A 108 1.73 -0.75 11.61
C LEU A 108 1.14 0.65 11.59
N TRP A 109 1.75 1.53 10.81
CA TRP A 109 1.31 2.92 10.62
C TRP A 109 1.06 3.20 9.16
N LEU A 110 0.12 4.07 8.89
CA LEU A 110 -0.12 4.60 7.56
C LEU A 110 -0.72 6.00 7.62
N GLU A 111 -0.62 6.73 6.52
CA GLU A 111 -1.35 7.96 6.27
C GLU A 111 -2.33 7.72 5.14
N VAL A 112 -3.51 8.34 5.22
CA VAL A 112 -4.55 8.23 4.19
C VAL A 112 -5.27 9.56 4.05
N ARG A 113 -5.66 9.92 2.82
CA ARG A 113 -6.47 11.11 2.56
C ARG A 113 -7.84 10.96 3.21
N PRO A 114 -8.36 11.98 3.93
CA PRO A 114 -9.73 11.93 4.44
C PRO A 114 -10.76 11.70 3.33
N SER A 115 -10.49 12.17 2.12
CA SER A 115 -11.37 11.99 0.96
C SER A 115 -11.40 10.54 0.46
N ASN A 116 -10.41 9.72 0.80
CA ASN A 116 -10.36 8.33 0.39
C ASN A 116 -11.13 7.44 1.37
N THR A 117 -12.46 7.60 1.37
CA THR A 117 -13.35 6.92 2.32
C THR A 117 -13.30 5.40 2.17
N ARG A 118 -13.10 4.92 0.95
CA ARG A 118 -13.00 3.48 0.69
C ARG A 118 -11.76 2.87 1.32
N ALA A 119 -10.60 3.48 1.17
CA ALA A 119 -9.37 3.01 1.78
C ALA A 119 -9.48 3.03 3.31
N ILE A 120 -10.04 4.10 3.88
CA ILE A 120 -10.27 4.20 5.32
C ILE A 120 -11.11 3.04 5.81
N HIS A 121 -12.18 2.71 5.09
CA HIS A 121 -13.05 1.58 5.44
C HIS A 121 -12.28 0.25 5.42
N VAL A 122 -11.46 0.02 4.39
CA VAL A 122 -10.63 -1.19 4.27
C VAL A 122 -9.64 -1.27 5.44
N TYR A 123 -8.98 -0.16 5.79
CA TYR A 123 -8.01 -0.15 6.88
C TYR A 123 -8.70 -0.41 8.23
N LYS A 124 -9.84 0.21 8.49
CA LYS A 124 -10.61 -0.04 9.72
C LYS A 124 -11.02 -1.51 9.82
N ALA A 125 -11.48 -2.10 8.72
CA ALA A 125 -11.85 -3.51 8.68
C ALA A 125 -10.66 -4.42 8.97
N HIS A 126 -9.45 -3.98 8.66
CA HIS A 126 -8.20 -4.71 8.92
C HIS A 126 -7.60 -4.41 10.30
N GLY A 127 -8.29 -3.65 11.14
CA GLY A 127 -7.87 -3.40 12.52
C GLY A 127 -7.12 -2.10 12.75
N PHE A 128 -7.00 -1.25 11.74
CA PHE A 128 -6.40 0.08 11.91
C PHE A 128 -7.37 1.02 12.61
N ARG A 129 -6.83 1.91 13.42
CA ARG A 129 -7.58 2.94 14.15
C ARG A 129 -7.01 4.31 13.88
N TYR A 130 -7.86 5.32 13.86
CA TYR A 130 -7.45 6.72 13.76
C TYR A 130 -6.66 7.11 15.02
N VAL A 131 -5.49 7.71 14.82
CA VAL A 131 -4.64 8.17 15.92
C VAL A 131 -4.19 9.63 15.80
N GLY A 132 -4.35 10.25 14.65
CA GLY A 132 -3.94 11.64 14.50
C GLY A 132 -4.13 12.15 13.08
N ARG A 133 -3.67 13.38 12.88
CA ARG A 133 -3.82 14.08 11.61
C ARG A 133 -2.54 14.86 11.30
N ARG A 134 -2.07 14.77 10.05
CA ARG A 134 -1.02 15.64 9.52
C ARG A 134 -1.67 16.69 8.65
N LYS A 135 -1.53 17.95 9.02
CA LYS A 135 -2.15 19.05 8.29
C LYS A 135 -1.41 19.29 6.97
N GLN A 136 -2.17 19.55 5.90
CA GLN A 136 -1.67 19.93 4.59
C GLN A 136 -0.55 18.99 4.08
N TYR A 137 -0.77 17.69 4.22
CA TYR A 137 0.24 16.68 3.92
C TYR A 137 0.28 16.31 2.44
N TYR A 138 -0.89 16.18 1.81
CA TYR A 138 -1.01 15.72 0.42
C TYR A 138 -1.27 16.87 -0.54
N PRO A 139 -0.73 16.81 -1.77
CA PRO A 139 -1.16 17.72 -2.82
C PRO A 139 -2.63 17.47 -3.18
N ALA A 140 -3.34 18.55 -3.50
CA ALA A 140 -4.74 18.50 -3.91
C ALA A 140 -4.96 19.42 -5.12
N SER A 141 -6.19 19.49 -5.62
CA SER A 141 -6.53 20.28 -6.82
C SER A 141 -6.31 21.77 -6.60
N HIS A 142 -6.00 22.49 -7.67
CA HIS A 142 -5.88 23.96 -7.68
C HIS A 142 -4.82 24.51 -6.71
N GLY A 143 -3.71 23.82 -6.55
CA GLY A 143 -2.62 24.26 -5.69
C GLY A 143 -2.93 24.14 -4.20
N GLN A 144 -4.07 23.59 -3.83
CA GLN A 144 -4.43 23.34 -2.44
C GLN A 144 -3.76 22.07 -1.91
N ARG A 145 -3.90 21.84 -0.62
CA ARG A 145 -3.40 20.62 0.01
C ARG A 145 -4.48 20.01 0.89
N GLU A 146 -4.44 18.71 1.00
CA GLU A 146 -5.35 17.92 1.84
C GLU A 146 -4.57 17.36 3.03
N ASP A 147 -5.21 17.32 4.20
CA ASP A 147 -4.62 16.68 5.39
C ASP A 147 -4.45 15.18 5.15
N ALA A 148 -3.63 14.55 5.99
CA ALA A 148 -3.59 13.10 6.11
C ALA A 148 -4.19 12.68 7.43
N LEU A 149 -5.02 11.63 7.42
CA LEU A 149 -5.36 10.88 8.62
C LEU A 149 -4.22 9.92 8.90
N VAL A 150 -3.76 9.86 10.13
CA VAL A 150 -2.77 8.88 10.58
C VAL A 150 -3.52 7.75 11.27
N MET A 151 -3.28 6.54 10.82
CA MET A 151 -3.91 5.34 11.37
C MET A 151 -2.84 4.35 11.80
N SER A 152 -3.14 3.59 12.84
CA SER A 152 -2.24 2.54 13.30
C SER A 152 -3.00 1.28 13.68
N ARG A 153 -2.30 0.16 13.61
CA ARG A 153 -2.76 -1.14 14.06
C ARG A 153 -1.71 -1.76 14.96
N LYS A 154 -2.12 -2.22 16.13
CA LYS A 154 -1.24 -2.99 17.01
C LYS A 154 -1.13 -4.41 16.46
N LEU A 155 0.11 -4.87 16.28
CA LEU A 155 0.39 -6.24 15.87
C LEU A 155 0.47 -7.13 17.10
N GLY A 156 -0.06 -8.34 16.99
CA GLY A 156 0.10 -9.35 18.03
C GLY A 156 1.56 -9.82 18.13
N SER A 157 1.87 -10.53 19.21
CA SER A 157 3.18 -11.16 19.37
C SER A 157 3.44 -12.15 18.22
N PRO A 158 4.70 -12.28 17.77
CA PRO A 158 5.03 -13.23 16.71
C PRO A 158 4.72 -14.68 17.10
#